data_78f070a211af23dc996f56a8c4f3cc95
#
_entry.id   78f070a211af23dc996f56a8c4f3cc95
#
_cell.length_a   1.000
_cell.length_b   1.000
_cell.length_c   1.000
_cell.angle_alpha   90.00
_cell.angle_beta   90.00
_cell.angle_gamma   90.00
#
_symmetry.space_group_name_H-M   'P 1'
#
loop_
_entity.id
_entity.type
_entity.pdbx_description
1 polymer ?
#
loop_
_entity_poly.entity_id
_entity_poly.type
_entity_poly.pdbx_seq_one_letter_code
_entity_poly.pdbx_strand_id
1 'polypeptide(L)'
;MRIVSLLPAATEWVCMFGGQEQLVGRSHECGYPEEIQDVPVVTAPTYESDGDSAAIDEAVQEQLQEGLSLYEVDLERLRGLEPDLIVTQDQCEVCAVSLPELEERLADWTGAGPEVVSMRPQTLKEVLDEALRLARAMDVMDRAMEVIANLETGLRVLRDQIGVDRTTNPQSLPSVACVEWLEPLMVAGHWMPDV
;
A
#
# COMPACT_ATOMS: atom_id res chain seq x y z
N MET A 1 -20.68 -0.04 -2.58
CA MET A 1 -19.54 -0.98 -2.59
C MET A 1 -18.91 -0.97 -1.21
N ARG A 2 -18.50 -2.10 -0.70
CA ARG A 2 -17.84 -2.29 0.60
C ARG A 2 -16.38 -2.68 0.32
N ILE A 3 -15.43 -1.85 0.75
CA ILE A 3 -14.01 -2.00 0.41
C ILE A 3 -13.23 -2.33 1.69
N VAL A 4 -12.38 -3.35 1.62
CA VAL A 4 -11.34 -3.60 2.61
C VAL A 4 -9.98 -3.34 1.97
N SER A 5 -9.16 -2.49 2.59
CA SER A 5 -7.81 -2.19 2.12
C SER A 5 -6.76 -2.74 3.08
N LEU A 6 -5.90 -3.60 2.56
CA LEU A 6 -4.81 -4.23 3.32
C LEU A 6 -3.45 -3.58 3.01
N LEU A 7 -3.46 -2.44 2.29
CA LEU A 7 -2.26 -1.72 1.87
C LEU A 7 -2.43 -0.22 2.09
N PRO A 8 -1.53 0.47 2.83
CA PRO A 8 -1.62 1.91 3.10
C PRO A 8 -1.81 2.76 1.84
N ALA A 9 -0.98 2.58 0.80
CA ALA A 9 -1.10 3.32 -0.44
C ALA A 9 -2.47 3.14 -1.13
N ALA A 10 -3.04 1.94 -1.09
CA ALA A 10 -4.38 1.69 -1.65
C ALA A 10 -5.47 2.39 -0.84
N THR A 11 -5.34 2.41 0.49
CA THR A 11 -6.25 3.16 1.38
C THR A 11 -6.26 4.64 1.02
N GLU A 12 -5.10 5.23 0.80
CA GLU A 12 -4.98 6.62 0.38
C GLU A 12 -5.64 6.86 -0.98
N TRP A 13 -5.42 5.98 -1.97
CA TRP A 13 -6.10 6.06 -3.27
C TRP A 13 -7.62 5.98 -3.15
N VAL A 14 -8.14 5.03 -2.35
CA VAL A 14 -9.60 4.94 -2.10
C VAL A 14 -10.14 6.27 -1.57
N CYS A 15 -9.45 6.87 -0.59
CA CYS A 15 -9.87 8.15 -0.01
C CYS A 15 -9.75 9.31 -1.02
N MET A 16 -8.66 9.41 -1.77
CA MET A 16 -8.45 10.44 -2.79
C MET A 16 -9.51 10.39 -3.90
N PHE A 17 -10.01 9.20 -4.20
CA PHE A 17 -11.10 9.00 -5.15
C PHE A 17 -12.50 9.26 -4.56
N GLY A 18 -12.57 9.61 -3.26
CA GLY A 18 -13.82 9.89 -2.57
C GLY A 18 -14.54 8.65 -2.05
N GLY A 19 -13.84 7.53 -1.91
CA GLY A 19 -14.39 6.25 -1.46
C GLY A 19 -14.27 5.99 0.04
N GLN A 20 -13.92 6.97 0.87
CA GLN A 20 -13.71 6.75 2.29
C GLN A 20 -14.93 6.19 3.03
N GLU A 21 -16.15 6.57 2.65
CA GLU A 21 -17.39 6.01 3.23
C GLU A 21 -17.65 4.55 2.79
N GLN A 22 -16.97 4.10 1.73
CA GLN A 22 -17.03 2.73 1.23
C GLN A 22 -16.01 1.82 1.94
N LEU A 23 -15.01 2.41 2.61
CA LEU A 23 -13.96 1.69 3.33
C LEU A 23 -14.55 1.11 4.63
N VAL A 24 -14.77 -0.20 4.65
CA VAL A 24 -15.37 -0.91 5.78
C VAL A 24 -14.37 -1.67 6.64
N GLY A 25 -13.13 -1.82 6.15
CA GLY A 25 -12.03 -2.44 6.88
C GLY A 25 -10.69 -1.98 6.35
N ARG A 26 -9.67 -1.96 7.22
CA ARG A 26 -8.31 -1.54 6.88
C ARG A 26 -7.26 -2.41 7.56
N SER A 27 -6.03 -2.38 7.05
CA SER A 27 -4.86 -2.89 7.76
C SER A 27 -4.52 -2.01 8.98
N HIS A 28 -3.86 -2.57 9.98
CA HIS A 28 -3.30 -1.83 11.11
C HIS A 28 -2.26 -0.78 10.65
N GLU A 29 -1.59 -1.02 9.52
CA GLU A 29 -0.65 -0.09 8.90
C GLU A 29 -1.32 1.12 8.22
N CYS A 30 -2.62 1.07 7.95
CA CYS A 30 -3.35 2.14 7.30
C CYS A 30 -3.69 3.26 8.31
N GLY A 31 -2.75 4.17 8.55
CA GLY A 31 -2.88 5.26 9.52
C GLY A 31 -3.35 6.60 8.94
N TYR A 32 -3.45 6.74 7.63
CA TYR A 32 -3.78 7.97 6.93
C TYR A 32 -4.82 7.73 5.82
N PRO A 33 -5.73 8.69 5.53
CA PRO A 33 -5.94 9.97 6.23
C PRO A 33 -6.60 9.81 7.62
N GLU A 34 -6.62 10.88 8.43
CA GLU A 34 -7.12 10.83 9.82
C GLU A 34 -8.58 10.38 9.92
N GLU A 35 -9.38 10.67 8.91
CA GLU A 35 -10.81 10.35 8.83
C GLU A 35 -11.12 8.85 8.80
N ILE A 36 -10.12 7.99 8.57
CA ILE A 36 -10.32 6.54 8.55
C ILE A 36 -10.01 5.86 9.90
N GLN A 37 -9.64 6.60 10.93
CA GLN A 37 -9.20 6.02 12.20
C GLN A 37 -10.28 5.14 12.87
N ASP A 38 -11.56 5.44 12.63
CA ASP A 38 -12.70 4.67 13.14
C ASP A 38 -13.03 3.44 12.27
N VAL A 39 -12.39 3.27 11.11
CA VAL A 39 -12.59 2.09 10.25
C VAL A 39 -12.00 0.85 10.92
N PRO A 40 -12.77 -0.26 11.01
CA PRO A 40 -12.31 -1.49 11.63
C PRO A 40 -10.97 -2.00 11.09
N VAL A 41 -10.04 -2.31 11.98
CA VAL A 41 -8.76 -2.95 11.64
C VAL A 41 -8.98 -4.46 11.52
N VAL A 42 -8.50 -5.06 10.44
CA VAL A 42 -8.67 -6.50 10.13
C VAL A 42 -7.35 -7.28 10.07
N THR A 43 -6.22 -6.62 10.37
CA THR A 43 -4.91 -7.27 10.43
C THR A 43 -4.19 -6.91 11.72
N ALA A 44 -3.22 -7.73 12.12
CA ALA A 44 -2.29 -7.44 13.20
C ALA A 44 -0.88 -7.93 12.83
N PRO A 45 0.18 -7.36 13.41
CA PRO A 45 1.51 -7.96 13.31
C PRO A 45 1.53 -9.27 14.12
N THR A 46 2.33 -10.25 13.68
CA THR A 46 2.55 -11.52 14.39
C THR A 46 3.76 -11.45 15.32
N TYR A 47 4.48 -10.35 15.31
CA TYR A 47 5.66 -10.08 16.11
C TYR A 47 5.44 -8.89 17.05
N GLU A 48 6.30 -8.75 18.06
CA GLU A 48 6.30 -7.58 18.96
C GLU A 48 6.79 -6.35 18.20
N SER A 49 5.90 -5.38 18.00
CA SER A 49 6.19 -4.12 17.28
C SER A 49 6.50 -2.95 18.21
N ASP A 50 6.43 -3.13 19.53
CA ASP A 50 6.70 -2.13 20.54
C ASP A 50 8.18 -2.16 20.93
N GLY A 51 9.04 -1.49 20.14
CA GLY A 51 10.47 -1.48 20.39
C GLY A 51 11.20 -0.37 19.63
N ASP A 52 12.52 -0.31 19.81
CA ASP A 52 13.36 0.48 18.93
C ASP A 52 13.58 -0.27 17.59
N SER A 53 14.19 0.42 16.62
CA SER A 53 14.40 -0.13 15.27
C SER A 53 15.13 -1.48 15.27
N ALA A 54 16.09 -1.67 16.20
CA ALA A 54 16.87 -2.90 16.27
C ALA A 54 16.02 -4.06 16.79
N ALA A 55 15.24 -3.84 17.83
CA ALA A 55 14.36 -4.87 18.40
C ALA A 55 13.28 -5.31 17.44
N ILE A 56 12.69 -4.38 16.69
CA ILE A 56 11.70 -4.70 15.65
C ILE A 56 12.35 -5.51 14.51
N ASP A 57 13.53 -5.10 14.03
CA ASP A 57 14.24 -5.85 12.98
C ASP A 57 14.58 -7.26 13.43
N GLU A 58 15.07 -7.45 14.66
CA GLU A 58 15.37 -8.77 15.22
C GLU A 58 14.12 -9.67 15.24
N ALA A 59 12.99 -9.16 15.72
CA ALA A 59 11.72 -9.88 15.77
C ALA A 59 11.23 -10.27 14.37
N VAL A 60 11.34 -9.37 13.38
CA VAL A 60 10.99 -9.64 11.98
C VAL A 60 11.91 -10.73 11.39
N GLN A 61 13.23 -10.65 11.64
CA GLN A 61 14.19 -11.64 11.14
C GLN A 61 13.95 -13.03 11.74
N GLU A 62 13.60 -13.12 13.02
CA GLU A 62 13.24 -14.38 13.65
C GLU A 62 12.03 -15.02 12.98
N GLN A 63 10.96 -14.27 12.76
CA GLN A 63 9.75 -14.77 12.08
C GLN A 63 10.06 -15.27 10.65
N LEU A 64 10.84 -14.51 9.89
CA LEU A 64 11.23 -14.88 8.53
C LEU A 64 12.09 -16.16 8.48
N GLN A 65 13.02 -16.33 9.44
CA GLN A 65 13.85 -17.54 9.53
C GLN A 65 13.02 -18.80 9.84
N GLU A 66 11.93 -18.64 10.58
CA GLU A 66 10.98 -19.70 10.89
C GLU A 66 9.98 -19.95 9.74
N GLY A 67 10.00 -19.12 8.69
CA GLY A 67 9.05 -19.20 7.57
C GLY A 67 7.63 -18.83 7.96
N LEU A 68 7.47 -17.99 8.97
CA LEU A 68 6.16 -17.52 9.46
C LEU A 68 5.75 -16.22 8.76
N SER A 69 4.42 -16.04 8.62
CA SER A 69 3.87 -14.77 8.14
C SER A 69 4.10 -13.66 9.16
N LEU A 70 4.40 -12.47 8.69
CA LEU A 70 4.56 -11.28 9.52
C LEU A 70 3.22 -10.63 9.91
N TYR A 71 2.13 -11.04 9.26
CA TYR A 71 0.82 -10.46 9.47
C TYR A 71 -0.24 -11.53 9.65
N GLU A 72 -1.14 -11.29 10.57
CA GLU A 72 -2.35 -12.07 10.77
C GLU A 72 -3.56 -11.32 10.21
N VAL A 73 -4.46 -12.05 9.53
CA VAL A 73 -5.74 -11.52 9.06
C VAL A 73 -6.86 -12.09 9.92
N ASP A 74 -7.64 -11.22 10.54
CA ASP A 74 -8.87 -11.60 11.26
C ASP A 74 -9.96 -11.96 10.23
N LEU A 75 -9.99 -13.24 9.86
CA LEU A 75 -10.93 -13.75 8.86
C LEU A 75 -12.39 -13.70 9.32
N GLU A 76 -12.65 -13.83 10.60
CA GLU A 76 -14.02 -13.75 11.13
C GLU A 76 -14.55 -12.33 10.97
N ARG A 77 -13.74 -11.34 11.36
CA ARG A 77 -14.05 -9.93 11.18
C ARG A 77 -14.15 -9.55 9.71
N LEU A 78 -13.19 -9.99 8.88
CA LEU A 78 -13.19 -9.74 7.44
C LEU A 78 -14.48 -10.27 6.78
N ARG A 79 -14.89 -11.49 7.12
CA ARG A 79 -16.15 -12.07 6.63
C ARG A 79 -17.38 -11.30 7.12
N GLY A 80 -17.38 -10.88 8.38
CA GLY A 80 -18.46 -10.09 8.97
C GLY A 80 -18.62 -8.71 8.34
N LEU A 81 -17.58 -8.19 7.71
CA LEU A 81 -17.63 -6.94 6.96
C LEU A 81 -18.23 -7.09 5.56
N GLU A 82 -18.44 -8.31 5.06
CA GLU A 82 -19.04 -8.61 3.74
C GLU A 82 -18.46 -7.70 2.62
N PRO A 83 -17.14 -7.68 2.39
CA PRO A 83 -16.54 -6.82 1.36
C PRO A 83 -16.94 -7.26 -0.05
N ASP A 84 -17.17 -6.27 -0.91
CA ASP A 84 -17.30 -6.46 -2.36
C ASP A 84 -15.92 -6.46 -3.02
N LEU A 85 -14.96 -5.70 -2.45
CA LEU A 85 -13.61 -5.50 -2.96
C LEU A 85 -12.59 -5.58 -1.82
N ILE A 86 -11.52 -6.37 -2.03
CA ILE A 86 -10.33 -6.38 -1.18
C ILE A 86 -9.15 -5.89 -1.98
N VAL A 87 -8.40 -4.93 -1.43
CA VAL A 87 -7.18 -4.43 -2.06
C VAL A 87 -5.97 -4.85 -1.24
N THR A 88 -5.01 -5.48 -1.91
CA THR A 88 -3.76 -5.97 -1.31
C THR A 88 -2.57 -5.70 -2.25
N GLN A 89 -1.42 -6.31 -1.97
CA GLN A 89 -0.24 -6.24 -2.82
C GLN A 89 0.37 -7.64 -3.02
N ASP A 90 1.22 -7.74 -4.05
CA ASP A 90 2.03 -8.91 -4.36
C ASP A 90 3.48 -8.49 -4.71
N GLN A 91 3.97 -7.45 -4.07
CA GLN A 91 5.30 -6.88 -4.34
C GLN A 91 6.34 -7.31 -3.30
N CYS A 92 5.92 -7.44 -2.07
CA CYS A 92 6.78 -7.76 -0.94
C CYS A 92 6.02 -8.67 0.02
N GLU A 93 6.56 -9.83 0.31
CA GLU A 93 5.97 -10.79 1.25
C GLU A 93 6.11 -10.33 2.71
N VAL A 94 6.94 -9.31 2.94
CA VAL A 94 7.32 -8.79 4.27
C VAL A 94 6.53 -7.52 4.64
N CYS A 95 5.94 -6.82 3.65
CA CYS A 95 5.45 -5.45 3.86
C CYS A 95 3.93 -5.35 4.04
N ALA A 96 3.18 -6.38 3.68
CA ALA A 96 1.72 -6.49 3.85
C ALA A 96 1.26 -7.93 3.61
N VAL A 97 -0.01 -8.21 3.86
CA VAL A 97 -0.62 -9.51 3.53
C VAL A 97 -0.47 -9.78 2.04
N SER A 98 0.20 -10.87 1.69
CA SER A 98 0.44 -11.25 0.31
C SER A 98 -0.82 -11.80 -0.37
N LEU A 99 -0.89 -11.67 -1.71
CA LEU A 99 -2.00 -12.21 -2.49
C LEU A 99 -2.15 -13.73 -2.32
N PRO A 100 -1.09 -14.57 -2.41
CA PRO A 100 -1.21 -16.02 -2.23
C PRO A 100 -1.77 -16.40 -0.86
N GLU A 101 -1.32 -15.76 0.21
CA GLU A 101 -1.82 -16.00 1.55
C GLU A 101 -3.29 -15.61 1.68
N LEU A 102 -3.69 -14.47 1.11
CA LEU A 102 -5.07 -14.03 1.11
C LEU A 102 -5.97 -15.00 0.31
N GLU A 103 -5.55 -15.44 -0.88
CA GLU A 103 -6.29 -16.38 -1.73
C GLU A 103 -6.50 -17.72 -1.02
N GLU A 104 -5.48 -18.26 -0.36
CA GLU A 104 -5.60 -19.47 0.44
C GLU A 104 -6.64 -19.32 1.55
N ARG A 105 -6.62 -18.19 2.27
CA ARG A 105 -7.57 -17.88 3.35
C ARG A 105 -9.00 -17.61 2.84
N LEU A 106 -9.15 -17.14 1.61
CA LEU A 106 -10.43 -16.89 0.97
C LEU A 106 -11.00 -18.13 0.25
N ALA A 107 -10.21 -19.20 0.06
CA ALA A 107 -10.64 -20.41 -0.66
C ALA A 107 -11.90 -21.05 -0.07
N ASP A 108 -12.11 -20.92 1.23
CA ASP A 108 -13.30 -21.39 1.94
C ASP A 108 -14.46 -20.38 1.97
N TRP A 109 -14.36 -19.27 1.21
CA TRP A 109 -15.43 -18.28 1.17
C TRP A 109 -16.64 -18.83 0.44
N THR A 110 -17.78 -18.89 1.12
CA THR A 110 -19.02 -19.42 0.55
C THR A 110 -19.73 -18.35 -0.30
N GLY A 111 -20.10 -18.71 -1.53
CA GLY A 111 -20.78 -17.80 -2.48
C GLY A 111 -19.82 -17.14 -3.47
N ALA A 112 -20.27 -16.04 -4.09
CA ALA A 112 -19.37 -15.18 -4.87
C ALA A 112 -18.50 -14.39 -3.88
N GLY A 113 -17.23 -14.77 -3.77
CA GLY A 113 -16.27 -14.04 -2.93
C GLY A 113 -16.05 -12.59 -3.41
N PRO A 114 -15.37 -11.77 -2.62
CA PRO A 114 -15.02 -10.41 -3.02
C PRO A 114 -14.09 -10.41 -4.25
N GLU A 115 -14.17 -9.36 -5.06
CA GLU A 115 -13.12 -9.08 -6.03
C GLU A 115 -11.82 -8.77 -5.29
N VAL A 116 -10.68 -9.30 -5.76
CA VAL A 116 -9.37 -9.02 -5.18
C VAL A 116 -8.53 -8.23 -6.18
N VAL A 117 -8.10 -7.04 -5.80
CA VAL A 117 -7.16 -6.22 -6.56
C VAL A 117 -5.82 -6.24 -5.85
N SER A 118 -4.82 -6.89 -6.45
CA SER A 118 -3.45 -6.89 -5.97
C SER A 118 -2.61 -5.87 -6.73
N MET A 119 -1.87 -5.01 -6.02
CA MET A 119 -1.03 -3.95 -6.58
C MET A 119 0.44 -4.37 -6.59
N ARG A 120 1.15 -4.12 -7.71
CA ARG A 120 2.56 -4.48 -7.86
C ARG A 120 3.33 -3.48 -8.73
N PRO A 121 3.38 -2.20 -8.39
CA PRO A 121 4.10 -1.21 -9.18
C PRO A 121 5.63 -1.38 -9.03
N GLN A 122 6.36 -1.10 -10.11
CA GLN A 122 7.84 -1.09 -10.17
C GLN A 122 8.38 0.28 -10.58
N THR A 123 7.50 1.21 -10.96
CA THR A 123 7.85 2.56 -11.39
C THR A 123 6.77 3.54 -10.93
N LEU A 124 7.11 4.84 -10.86
CA LEU A 124 6.13 5.88 -10.56
C LEU A 124 4.95 5.86 -11.55
N LYS A 125 5.23 5.58 -12.84
CA LYS A 125 4.16 5.45 -13.83
C LYS A 125 3.21 4.29 -13.47
N GLU A 126 3.76 3.16 -13.07
CA GLU A 126 2.95 2.00 -12.67
C GLU A 126 2.15 2.24 -11.39
N VAL A 127 2.65 3.07 -10.45
CA VAL A 127 1.86 3.51 -9.29
C VAL A 127 0.58 4.19 -9.75
N LEU A 128 0.66 5.08 -10.75
CA LEU A 128 -0.51 5.77 -11.30
C LEU A 128 -1.41 4.83 -12.12
N ASP A 129 -0.82 3.91 -12.91
CA ASP A 129 -1.57 2.90 -13.67
C ASP A 129 -2.34 1.95 -12.73
N GLU A 130 -1.73 1.52 -11.61
CA GLU A 130 -2.38 0.70 -10.59
C GLU A 130 -3.51 1.46 -9.87
N ALA A 131 -3.32 2.75 -9.60
CA ALA A 131 -4.38 3.60 -9.05
C ALA A 131 -5.59 3.66 -10.01
N LEU A 132 -5.37 3.75 -11.33
CA LEU A 132 -6.46 3.68 -12.32
C LEU A 132 -7.11 2.30 -12.38
N ARG A 133 -6.35 1.22 -12.15
CA ARG A 133 -6.90 -0.13 -12.07
C ARG A 133 -7.84 -0.27 -10.86
N LEU A 134 -7.42 0.25 -9.71
CA LEU A 134 -8.26 0.32 -8.51
C LEU A 134 -9.52 1.18 -8.76
N ALA A 135 -9.37 2.34 -9.37
CA ALA A 135 -10.50 3.22 -9.70
C ALA A 135 -11.53 2.55 -10.63
N ARG A 136 -11.07 1.68 -11.53
CA ARG A 136 -11.97 0.90 -12.40
C ARG A 136 -12.77 -0.13 -11.59
N ALA A 137 -12.14 -0.83 -10.65
CA ALA A 137 -12.82 -1.75 -9.75
C ALA A 137 -13.83 -1.02 -8.84
N MET A 138 -13.54 0.23 -8.47
CA MET A 138 -14.42 1.08 -7.67
C MET A 138 -15.52 1.79 -8.48
N ASP A 139 -15.49 1.73 -9.82
CA ASP A 139 -16.37 2.49 -10.75
C ASP A 139 -16.30 4.02 -10.55
N VAL A 140 -15.08 4.56 -10.34
CA VAL A 140 -14.83 6.00 -10.09
C VAL A 140 -13.79 6.60 -11.04
N MET A 141 -13.73 6.11 -12.29
CA MET A 141 -12.71 6.49 -13.27
C MET A 141 -12.61 8.00 -13.53
N ASP A 142 -13.74 8.70 -13.64
CA ASP A 142 -13.74 10.14 -13.91
C ASP A 142 -13.02 10.91 -12.79
N ARG A 143 -13.32 10.57 -11.54
CA ARG A 143 -12.66 11.16 -10.37
C ARG A 143 -11.18 10.82 -10.32
N ALA A 144 -10.83 9.58 -10.59
CA ALA A 144 -9.44 9.14 -10.60
C ALA A 144 -8.60 9.86 -11.66
N MET A 145 -9.13 10.03 -12.87
CA MET A 145 -8.45 10.79 -13.94
C MET A 145 -8.21 12.24 -13.53
N GLU A 146 -9.16 12.90 -12.87
CA GLU A 146 -8.98 14.25 -12.34
C GLU A 146 -7.85 14.30 -11.29
N VAL A 147 -7.86 13.38 -10.33
CA VAL A 147 -6.85 13.31 -9.27
C VAL A 147 -5.46 13.09 -9.87
N ILE A 148 -5.31 12.12 -10.77
CA ILE A 148 -4.02 11.80 -11.41
C ILE A 148 -3.52 12.97 -12.25
N ALA A 149 -4.38 13.62 -13.04
CA ALA A 149 -4.00 14.78 -13.83
C ALA A 149 -3.50 15.93 -12.95
N ASN A 150 -4.08 16.13 -11.77
CA ASN A 150 -3.63 17.12 -10.80
C ASN A 150 -2.26 16.75 -10.21
N LEU A 151 -2.02 15.49 -9.88
CA LEU A 151 -0.72 15.00 -9.38
C LEU A 151 0.37 15.16 -10.44
N GLU A 152 0.12 14.74 -11.69
CA GLU A 152 1.06 14.91 -12.80
C GLU A 152 1.38 16.40 -13.07
N THR A 153 0.37 17.25 -12.93
CA THR A 153 0.56 18.69 -13.07
C THR A 153 1.43 19.22 -11.93
N GLY A 154 1.21 18.80 -10.69
CA GLY A 154 2.04 19.15 -9.55
C GLY A 154 3.50 18.73 -9.74
N LEU A 155 3.73 17.50 -10.17
CA LEU A 155 5.08 16.99 -10.47
C LEU A 155 5.78 17.80 -11.57
N ARG A 156 5.04 18.19 -12.62
CA ARG A 156 5.59 19.04 -13.69
C ARG A 156 5.97 20.42 -13.17
N VAL A 157 5.10 21.05 -12.39
CA VAL A 157 5.38 22.38 -11.80
C VAL A 157 6.61 22.31 -10.89
N LEU A 158 6.75 21.28 -10.06
CA LEU A 158 7.92 21.08 -9.22
C LEU A 158 9.19 20.95 -10.07
N ARG A 159 9.16 20.11 -11.11
CA ARG A 159 10.29 19.93 -12.02
C ARG A 159 10.72 21.23 -12.68
N ASP A 160 9.74 22.04 -13.13
CA ASP A 160 10.02 23.35 -13.75
C ASP A 160 10.63 24.33 -12.72
N GLN A 161 10.17 24.32 -11.47
CA GLN A 161 10.69 25.18 -10.40
C GLN A 161 12.13 24.85 -10.01
N ILE A 162 12.49 23.56 -9.97
CA ILE A 162 13.86 23.14 -9.64
C ILE A 162 14.79 23.17 -10.84
N GLY A 163 14.28 23.48 -12.04
CA GLY A 163 15.08 23.63 -13.26
C GLY A 163 15.68 22.32 -13.77
N VAL A 164 15.08 21.17 -13.41
CA VAL A 164 15.53 19.86 -13.86
C VAL A 164 14.72 19.44 -15.07
N ASP A 165 15.38 19.17 -16.17
CA ASP A 165 14.79 18.63 -17.39
C ASP A 165 15.62 17.43 -17.92
N ARG A 166 15.22 16.89 -19.07
CA ARG A 166 15.90 15.74 -19.68
C ARG A 166 17.34 16.04 -20.14
N THR A 167 17.72 17.32 -20.17
CA THR A 167 19.07 17.78 -20.56
C THR A 167 19.93 18.07 -19.35
N THR A 168 19.40 18.06 -18.14
CA THR A 168 20.12 18.31 -16.90
C THR A 168 21.14 17.21 -16.69
N ASN A 169 22.42 17.59 -16.54
CA ASN A 169 23.46 16.62 -16.25
C ASN A 169 23.24 16.02 -14.85
N PRO A 170 23.00 14.70 -14.72
CA PRO A 170 22.78 14.04 -13.42
C PRO A 170 23.91 14.32 -12.40
N GLN A 171 25.15 14.53 -12.85
CA GLN A 171 26.29 14.84 -11.99
C GLN A 171 26.23 16.25 -11.36
N SER A 172 25.36 17.13 -11.87
CA SER A 172 25.15 18.47 -11.30
C SER A 172 24.08 18.49 -10.22
N LEU A 173 23.35 17.39 -10.04
CA LEU A 173 22.32 17.26 -9.02
C LEU A 173 22.93 16.86 -7.68
N PRO A 174 22.30 17.25 -6.56
CA PRO A 174 22.76 16.81 -5.25
C PRO A 174 22.60 15.29 -5.09
N SER A 175 23.54 14.67 -4.39
CA SER A 175 23.37 13.28 -3.96
C SER A 175 22.46 13.24 -2.74
N VAL A 176 21.49 12.34 -2.76
CA VAL A 176 20.50 12.15 -1.69
C VAL A 176 20.57 10.70 -1.21
N ALA A 177 20.57 10.50 0.10
CA ALA A 177 20.39 9.19 0.71
C ALA A 177 18.98 9.14 1.32
N CYS A 178 18.12 8.26 0.79
CA CYS A 178 16.82 7.99 1.39
C CYS A 178 16.98 6.86 2.40
N VAL A 179 16.90 7.20 3.69
CA VAL A 179 16.99 6.21 4.77
C VAL A 179 15.57 5.71 5.07
N GLU A 180 15.41 4.40 5.04
CA GLU A 180 14.14 3.71 5.27
C GLU A 180 14.06 3.17 6.70
N TRP A 181 15.20 2.69 7.26
CA TRP A 181 15.29 2.14 8.60
C TRP A 181 16.59 2.56 9.28
N LEU A 182 16.59 2.72 10.59
CA LEU A 182 17.73 3.32 11.30
C LEU A 182 18.71 2.29 11.86
N GLU A 183 18.24 1.16 12.37
CA GLU A 183 19.09 0.14 12.99
C GLU A 183 18.50 -1.27 12.74
N PRO A 184 19.16 -2.10 11.90
CA PRO A 184 20.33 -1.76 11.08
C PRO A 184 20.02 -0.66 10.05
N LEU A 185 21.03 0.11 9.65
CA LEU A 185 20.81 1.17 8.65
C LEU A 185 20.41 0.57 7.31
N MET A 186 19.18 0.84 6.88
CA MET A 186 18.69 0.45 5.56
C MET A 186 18.37 1.70 4.73
N VAL A 187 18.73 1.67 3.47
CA VAL A 187 18.39 2.71 2.50
C VAL A 187 17.26 2.20 1.61
N ALA A 188 16.46 3.11 1.08
CA ALA A 188 15.40 2.78 0.14
C ALA A 188 15.92 1.91 -1.00
N GLY A 189 15.25 0.82 -1.23
CA GLY A 189 15.62 -0.20 -2.21
C GLY A 189 14.55 -0.44 -3.25
N HIS A 190 14.62 -1.61 -3.91
CA HIS A 190 13.73 -2.03 -4.99
C HIS A 190 13.70 -0.98 -6.11
N TRP A 191 12.52 -0.49 -6.45
CA TRP A 191 12.31 0.50 -7.51
C TRP A 191 12.36 1.97 -7.02
N MET A 192 12.32 2.21 -5.71
CA MET A 192 12.30 3.57 -5.16
C MET A 192 13.45 4.47 -5.61
N PRO A 193 14.69 3.97 -5.79
CA PRO A 193 15.79 4.78 -6.31
C PRO A 193 15.59 5.29 -7.75
N ASP A 194 14.70 4.68 -8.51
CA ASP A 194 14.43 5.03 -9.91
C ASP A 194 13.33 6.12 -10.06
N VAL A 195 12.69 6.51 -8.94
CA VAL A 195 11.67 7.56 -8.87
C VAL A 195 12.32 8.92 -8.63
#